data_4fd1e38a9b8907a571dfebc6fc7bd645
#
_entry.id   4fd1e38a9b8907a571dfebc6fc7bd645
#
_cell.length_a   1.000
_cell.length_b   1.000
_cell.length_c   1.000
_cell.angle_alpha   90.00
_cell.angle_beta   90.00
_cell.angle_gamma   90.00
#
_symmetry.space_group_name_H-M   'P 1'
#
loop_
_entity.id
_entity.type
_entity.pdbx_description
1 polymer ?
#
loop_
_entity_poly.entity_id
_entity_poly.type
_entity_poly.pdbx_seq_one_letter_code
_entity_poly.pdbx_strand_id
1 'polypeptide(L)'
;IMYAMGWTQKSVGVQNIRAMSIIQLLLGNIGVAGGGVNALRGESNVQGSTDQALLADIWPGYLPVPTSTLTTLADYNATTPKTNDPKSVNWWGNRPKYTASFLMSLYPGVTPDVAYSYVPRLDADKKRTDYMWMSIFDRMVEGKLDGLFAWGMNPACSGPNANKSRGAMEKLKWLVNVNLFDNETGSFWRGPGKDPTQIATEVFFLPCCTSIEKEGSIANSGRWMQWRYAGPDRYGETKPDGDIMVEMMLAIRKLYKEQGGVFPEPILGLGIDKWMEGHEFSPANTAKVMNGYFLRDVTIGGKLYKAGHQVPAFAMLQADGSTASGNWLHAGSWTDEGNMMARRDKTQTPEQEKIGLFPNWSYAWPMNRRIIYNRASVDKQGRPWNPDKPVIQWRDGKWVGDVVDGGGDPGTKYPFIMQKDGQGALFGPGREDGPLPEFYEPMESPFEKHAFSAQRSNPVAFKAIGEVLAVADERFPFIGTTYRVTEHWQTGLMTRRCSWLVEAEPQVFAELDPELAKERGIGNGDVVRVSSARGNLLAKAIVTNRFQPMNANGKTVHMIGLPWHFGWLVPKRGGDSANLLTAAVGDPNSAIPESKAFMVNIEKMPDQDLPE
;
A
#
# COMPACT_ATOMS: atom_id res chain seq x y z
N ILE A 1 -18.18 -0.71 8.82
CA ILE A 1 -17.62 0.60 8.41
C ILE A 1 -16.71 0.37 7.21
N MET A 2 -16.91 1.13 6.13
CA MET A 2 -16.04 1.14 4.96
C MET A 2 -15.30 2.47 4.90
N TYR A 3 -14.02 2.44 4.57
CA TYR A 3 -13.18 3.64 4.48
C TYR A 3 -12.14 3.53 3.36
N ALA A 4 -11.62 4.68 2.96
CA ALA A 4 -10.52 4.80 2.00
C ALA A 4 -9.65 6.02 2.35
N MET A 5 -8.97 6.60 1.37
CA MET A 5 -7.96 7.64 1.55
C MET A 5 -8.48 8.94 2.18
N GLY A 6 -9.77 9.25 2.08
CA GLY A 6 -10.36 10.40 2.78
C GLY A 6 -10.17 10.39 4.29
N TRP A 7 -10.14 9.20 4.90
CA TRP A 7 -9.90 9.00 6.34
C TRP A 7 -8.43 8.80 6.70
N THR A 8 -7.61 8.32 5.77
CA THR A 8 -6.21 7.96 6.06
C THR A 8 -5.22 9.06 5.72
N GLN A 9 -5.53 9.94 4.75
CA GLN A 9 -4.65 11.06 4.37
C GLN A 9 -4.75 12.24 5.34
N LYS A 10 -4.42 11.96 6.59
CA LYS A 10 -4.43 12.85 7.76
C LYS A 10 -3.23 12.56 8.65
N SER A 11 -2.77 13.55 9.39
CA SER A 11 -1.76 13.35 10.44
C SER A 11 -2.22 12.46 11.62
N VAL A 12 -3.49 12.05 11.61
CA VAL A 12 -4.13 11.14 12.56
C VAL A 12 -4.79 9.93 11.87
N GLY A 13 -4.30 9.55 10.68
CA GLY A 13 -4.91 8.51 9.85
C GLY A 13 -5.03 7.16 10.54
N VAL A 14 -3.99 6.72 11.23
CA VAL A 14 -4.00 5.46 12.00
C VAL A 14 -4.96 5.54 13.18
N GLN A 15 -5.04 6.67 13.88
CA GLN A 15 -6.01 6.86 14.96
C GLN A 15 -7.46 6.79 14.46
N ASN A 16 -7.76 7.36 13.29
CA ASN A 16 -9.08 7.28 12.67
C ASN A 16 -9.50 5.82 12.41
N ILE A 17 -8.60 4.99 11.86
CA ILE A 17 -8.86 3.57 11.61
C ILE A 17 -9.08 2.81 12.92
N ARG A 18 -8.28 3.12 13.94
CA ARG A 18 -8.41 2.50 15.26
C ARG A 18 -9.72 2.86 15.94
N ALA A 19 -10.16 4.12 15.84
CA ALA A 19 -11.46 4.56 16.37
C ALA A 19 -12.62 3.76 15.73
N MET A 20 -12.59 3.54 14.41
CA MET A 20 -13.56 2.70 13.71
C MET A 20 -13.53 1.26 14.21
N SER A 21 -12.34 0.70 14.44
CA SER A 21 -12.16 -0.66 14.94
C SER A 21 -12.65 -0.82 16.37
N ILE A 22 -12.40 0.17 17.23
CA ILE A 22 -12.89 0.24 18.62
C ILE A 22 -14.42 0.25 18.64
N ILE A 23 -15.06 1.07 17.79
CA ILE A 23 -16.52 1.13 17.68
C ILE A 23 -17.08 -0.25 17.29
N GLN A 24 -16.47 -0.92 16.30
CA GLN A 24 -16.95 -2.25 15.88
C GLN A 24 -16.74 -3.33 16.95
N LEU A 25 -15.67 -3.26 17.74
CA LEU A 25 -15.44 -4.14 18.88
C LEU A 25 -16.50 -3.93 19.98
N LEU A 26 -16.76 -2.66 20.35
CA LEU A 26 -17.73 -2.30 21.38
C LEU A 26 -19.17 -2.67 21.00
N LEU A 27 -19.50 -2.61 19.71
CA LEU A 27 -20.82 -2.98 19.19
C LEU A 27 -20.96 -4.49 18.92
N GLY A 28 -19.92 -5.29 19.13
CA GLY A 28 -19.94 -6.74 18.85
C GLY A 28 -20.06 -7.09 17.36
N ASN A 29 -19.68 -6.19 16.47
CA ASN A 29 -19.83 -6.38 15.01
C ASN A 29 -18.65 -7.11 14.35
N ILE A 30 -17.63 -7.52 15.11
CA ILE A 30 -16.53 -8.31 14.56
C ILE A 30 -16.97 -9.78 14.47
N GLY A 31 -16.91 -10.35 13.27
CA GLY A 31 -17.35 -11.71 12.98
C GLY A 31 -18.82 -11.84 12.60
N VAL A 32 -19.62 -10.80 12.71
CA VAL A 32 -21.00 -10.78 12.22
C VAL A 32 -21.00 -10.59 10.70
N ALA A 33 -21.80 -11.37 9.97
CA ALA A 33 -21.95 -11.24 8.53
C ALA A 33 -22.41 -9.81 8.15
N GLY A 34 -21.62 -9.10 7.36
CA GLY A 34 -21.80 -7.69 7.02
C GLY A 34 -21.27 -6.70 8.05
N GLY A 35 -20.73 -7.15 9.19
CA GLY A 35 -20.08 -6.31 10.20
C GLY A 35 -18.58 -6.12 9.97
N GLY A 36 -17.96 -5.30 10.80
CA GLY A 36 -16.50 -5.08 10.80
C GLY A 36 -16.03 -3.81 10.11
N VAL A 37 -14.74 -3.76 9.83
CA VAL A 37 -14.07 -2.61 9.18
C VAL A 37 -13.46 -3.08 7.86
N ASN A 38 -13.76 -2.38 6.78
CA ASN A 38 -13.24 -2.70 5.44
C ASN A 38 -12.53 -1.49 4.82
N ALA A 39 -11.23 -1.65 4.57
CA ALA A 39 -10.47 -0.72 3.76
C ALA A 39 -10.79 -0.95 2.27
N LEU A 40 -11.46 -0.01 1.62
CA LEU A 40 -11.68 -0.04 0.19
C LEU A 40 -10.39 0.41 -0.52
N ARG A 41 -9.64 -0.55 -1.01
CA ARG A 41 -8.38 -0.27 -1.72
C ARG A 41 -8.67 0.44 -3.05
N GLY A 42 -7.92 1.50 -3.34
CA GLY A 42 -8.10 2.33 -4.54
C GLY A 42 -7.76 1.61 -5.85
N GLU A 43 -6.98 0.54 -5.80
CA GLU A 43 -6.58 -0.25 -6.96
C GLU A 43 -6.84 -1.74 -6.74
N SER A 44 -6.98 -2.47 -7.84
CA SER A 44 -7.38 -3.87 -7.84
C SER A 44 -6.41 -4.80 -7.12
N ASN A 45 -5.12 -4.47 -7.04
CA ASN A 45 -4.07 -5.30 -6.44
C ASN A 45 -3.32 -4.64 -5.28
N VAL A 46 -3.85 -3.58 -4.66
CA VAL A 46 -3.16 -2.94 -3.51
C VAL A 46 -2.98 -3.93 -2.35
N GLN A 47 -3.97 -4.77 -2.08
CA GLN A 47 -3.85 -5.83 -1.08
C GLN A 47 -2.75 -6.83 -1.45
N GLY A 48 -2.75 -7.32 -2.70
CA GLY A 48 -1.76 -8.26 -3.19
C GLY A 48 -0.34 -7.70 -3.18
N SER A 49 -0.17 -6.45 -3.61
CA SER A 49 1.14 -5.77 -3.58
C SER A 49 1.67 -5.63 -2.15
N THR A 50 0.81 -5.30 -1.19
CA THR A 50 1.20 -5.22 0.22
C THR A 50 1.54 -6.60 0.79
N ASP A 51 0.77 -7.64 0.44
CA ASP A 51 1.07 -9.03 0.82
C ASP A 51 2.44 -9.49 0.27
N GLN A 52 2.90 -8.90 -0.85
CA GLN A 52 4.20 -9.16 -1.49
C GLN A 52 5.32 -8.19 -1.08
N ALA A 53 5.16 -7.51 0.06
CA ALA A 53 6.20 -6.63 0.63
C ALA A 53 6.44 -5.32 -0.14
N LEU A 54 5.38 -4.64 -0.59
CA LEU A 54 5.52 -3.30 -1.17
C LEU A 54 6.07 -2.27 -0.15
N LEU A 55 5.94 -2.51 1.15
CA LEU A 55 6.45 -1.63 2.21
C LEU A 55 7.86 -2.04 2.64
N ALA A 56 8.72 -1.04 2.89
CA ALA A 56 10.13 -1.25 3.17
C ALA A 56 10.44 -2.04 4.46
N ASP A 57 9.52 -2.06 5.42
CA ASP A 57 9.69 -2.67 6.75
C ASP A 57 9.13 -4.08 6.87
N ILE A 58 8.60 -4.64 5.79
CA ILE A 58 8.07 -6.01 5.77
C ILE A 58 8.63 -6.82 4.61
N TRP A 59 8.84 -8.11 4.86
CA TRP A 59 9.00 -9.14 3.83
C TRP A 59 7.65 -9.70 3.39
N PRO A 60 7.58 -10.49 2.30
CA PRO A 60 6.35 -11.14 1.87
C PRO A 60 5.63 -11.85 3.01
N GLY A 61 4.31 -11.69 3.05
CA GLY A 61 3.49 -12.25 4.11
C GLY A 61 3.59 -11.52 5.46
N TYR A 62 3.96 -10.23 5.45
CA TYR A 62 4.07 -9.38 6.65
C TYR A 62 5.12 -9.85 7.67
N LEU A 63 6.11 -10.61 7.23
CA LEU A 63 7.25 -10.93 8.08
C LEU A 63 8.06 -9.64 8.30
N PRO A 64 8.45 -9.30 9.54
CA PRO A 64 9.23 -8.08 9.76
C PRO A 64 10.61 -8.19 9.09
N VAL A 65 11.05 -7.13 8.41
CA VAL A 65 12.44 -7.03 7.97
C VAL A 65 13.34 -6.96 9.20
N PRO A 66 14.44 -7.75 9.30
CA PRO A 66 15.31 -7.69 10.44
C PRO A 66 16.03 -6.35 10.57
N THR A 67 16.29 -5.93 11.78
CA THR A 67 17.16 -4.79 12.08
C THR A 67 18.63 -5.20 12.12
N SER A 68 19.53 -4.23 12.05
CA SER A 68 20.98 -4.43 12.09
C SER A 68 21.49 -5.13 13.36
N THR A 69 20.72 -5.10 14.45
CA THR A 69 21.04 -5.81 15.70
C THR A 69 20.70 -7.30 15.67
N LEU A 70 19.86 -7.76 14.76
CA LEU A 70 19.48 -9.16 14.60
C LEU A 70 20.43 -9.82 13.59
N THR A 71 21.64 -10.14 14.04
CA THR A 71 22.74 -10.55 13.15
C THR A 71 22.64 -11.99 12.66
N THR A 72 21.93 -12.86 13.39
CA THR A 72 21.72 -14.27 13.04
C THR A 72 20.24 -14.60 12.88
N LEU A 73 19.92 -15.68 12.14
CA LEU A 73 18.55 -16.20 12.06
C LEU A 73 18.02 -16.61 13.44
N ALA A 74 18.87 -17.08 14.31
CA ALA A 74 18.52 -17.43 15.69
C ALA A 74 18.07 -16.18 16.49
N ASP A 75 18.79 -15.05 16.37
CA ASP A 75 18.40 -13.78 17.00
C ASP A 75 17.04 -13.30 16.47
N TYR A 76 16.85 -13.36 15.16
CA TYR A 76 15.58 -13.03 14.54
C TYR A 76 14.44 -13.91 15.05
N ASN A 77 14.63 -15.22 15.08
CA ASN A 77 13.64 -16.18 15.55
C ASN A 77 13.34 -16.00 17.05
N ALA A 78 14.30 -15.55 17.86
CA ALA A 78 14.09 -15.26 19.28
C ALA A 78 13.05 -14.14 19.52
N THR A 79 12.85 -13.23 18.55
CA THR A 79 11.83 -12.17 18.62
C THR A 79 10.42 -12.66 18.25
N THR A 80 10.24 -13.95 17.94
CA THR A 80 8.93 -14.53 17.63
C THR A 80 7.98 -14.41 18.82
N PRO A 81 6.73 -13.94 18.64
CA PRO A 81 5.77 -13.84 19.72
C PRO A 81 5.53 -15.18 20.41
N LYS A 82 5.64 -15.21 21.73
CA LYS A 82 5.42 -16.41 22.55
C LYS A 82 4.24 -16.19 23.49
N THR A 83 3.54 -17.25 23.82
CA THR A 83 2.46 -17.28 24.81
C THR A 83 2.51 -18.57 25.62
N ASN A 84 2.14 -18.47 26.90
CA ASN A 84 1.91 -19.63 27.75
C ASN A 84 0.40 -19.94 27.93
N ASP A 85 -0.47 -19.13 27.29
CA ASP A 85 -1.92 -19.33 27.36
C ASP A 85 -2.34 -20.44 26.39
N PRO A 86 -2.86 -21.59 26.89
CA PRO A 86 -3.26 -22.72 26.05
C PRO A 86 -4.43 -22.41 25.14
N LYS A 87 -5.18 -21.35 25.42
CA LYS A 87 -6.29 -20.89 24.57
C LYS A 87 -5.84 -19.98 23.42
N SER A 88 -4.67 -19.37 23.53
CA SER A 88 -4.13 -18.54 22.46
C SER A 88 -3.67 -19.42 21.29
N VAL A 89 -4.07 -19.08 20.10
CA VAL A 89 -3.56 -19.68 18.87
C VAL A 89 -2.15 -19.17 18.58
N ASN A 90 -1.88 -17.89 18.91
CA ASN A 90 -0.60 -17.23 18.66
C ASN A 90 -0.06 -17.52 17.25
N TRP A 91 -0.83 -17.16 16.22
CA TRP A 91 -0.51 -17.54 14.85
C TRP A 91 0.89 -17.14 14.42
N TRP A 92 1.38 -15.99 14.88
CA TRP A 92 2.74 -15.51 14.62
C TRP A 92 3.84 -16.37 15.26
N GLY A 93 3.49 -17.31 16.13
CA GLY A 93 4.42 -18.34 16.64
C GLY A 93 4.98 -19.24 15.53
N ASN A 94 4.34 -19.30 14.35
CA ASN A 94 4.81 -20.03 13.18
C ASN A 94 5.86 -19.26 12.36
N ARG A 95 6.20 -18.02 12.72
CA ARG A 95 7.14 -17.17 11.96
C ARG A 95 8.44 -17.87 11.54
N PRO A 96 9.11 -18.69 12.36
CA PRO A 96 10.32 -19.39 11.96
C PRO A 96 10.16 -20.27 10.71
N LYS A 97 9.01 -20.94 10.55
CA LYS A 97 8.71 -21.76 9.36
C LYS A 97 8.56 -20.91 8.11
N TYR A 98 7.87 -19.79 8.25
CA TYR A 98 7.60 -18.87 7.14
C TYR A 98 8.88 -18.16 6.71
N THR A 99 9.69 -17.70 7.67
CA THR A 99 10.97 -17.05 7.42
C THR A 99 11.96 -17.99 6.72
N ALA A 100 12.16 -19.20 7.26
CA ALA A 100 13.05 -20.17 6.64
C ALA A 100 12.61 -20.49 5.21
N SER A 101 11.31 -20.75 4.99
CA SER A 101 10.78 -21.05 3.65
C SER A 101 10.92 -19.87 2.68
N PHE A 102 10.75 -18.63 3.14
CA PHE A 102 11.00 -17.42 2.35
C PHE A 102 12.47 -17.32 1.92
N LEU A 103 13.39 -17.46 2.86
CA LEU A 103 14.83 -17.43 2.58
C LEU A 103 15.24 -18.50 1.58
N MET A 104 14.68 -19.71 1.72
CA MET A 104 14.94 -20.82 0.79
C MET A 104 14.32 -20.61 -0.60
N SER A 105 13.27 -19.78 -0.72
CA SER A 105 12.73 -19.40 -2.04
C SER A 105 13.66 -18.46 -2.81
N LEU A 106 14.44 -17.67 -2.09
CA LEU A 106 15.43 -16.76 -2.66
C LEU A 106 16.77 -17.48 -2.92
N TYR A 107 17.20 -18.33 -1.98
CA TYR A 107 18.54 -18.96 -1.98
C TYR A 107 18.46 -20.48 -1.75
N PRO A 108 17.88 -21.25 -2.69
CA PRO A 108 17.62 -22.67 -2.49
C PRO A 108 18.89 -23.54 -2.42
N GLY A 109 20.06 -23.00 -2.76
CA GLY A 109 21.35 -23.69 -2.77
C GLY A 109 22.14 -23.64 -1.47
N VAL A 110 21.63 -22.96 -0.42
CA VAL A 110 22.32 -22.78 0.86
C VAL A 110 21.40 -23.14 2.04
N THR A 111 21.90 -23.06 3.27
CA THR A 111 21.06 -23.24 4.48
C THR A 111 20.28 -21.96 4.80
N PRO A 112 19.18 -22.04 5.59
CA PRO A 112 18.45 -20.84 6.02
C PRO A 112 19.33 -19.81 6.75
N ASP A 113 20.30 -20.24 7.53
CA ASP A 113 21.23 -19.35 8.25
C ASP A 113 22.14 -18.59 7.28
N VAL A 114 22.68 -19.26 6.28
CA VAL A 114 23.49 -18.63 5.23
C VAL A 114 22.62 -17.67 4.41
N ALA A 115 21.43 -18.09 3.99
CA ALA A 115 20.50 -17.23 3.26
C ALA A 115 20.11 -15.99 4.05
N TYR A 116 19.97 -16.10 5.38
CA TYR A 116 19.71 -14.97 6.27
C TYR A 116 20.85 -13.95 6.27
N SER A 117 22.10 -14.40 6.12
CA SER A 117 23.25 -13.48 6.03
C SER A 117 23.25 -12.64 4.76
N TYR A 118 22.54 -13.07 3.71
CA TYR A 118 22.48 -12.43 2.40
C TYR A 118 21.44 -11.31 2.30
N VAL A 119 20.43 -11.32 3.18
CA VAL A 119 19.34 -10.33 3.08
C VAL A 119 19.69 -9.01 3.78
N PRO A 120 19.23 -7.88 3.25
CA PRO A 120 19.46 -6.57 3.85
C PRO A 120 18.74 -6.43 5.19
N ARG A 121 19.25 -5.53 6.02
CA ARG A 121 18.69 -5.19 7.33
C ARG A 121 18.38 -3.71 7.41
N LEU A 122 17.35 -3.38 8.17
CA LEU A 122 17.06 -1.99 8.51
C LEU A 122 18.00 -1.54 9.64
N ASP A 123 18.36 -0.28 9.63
CA ASP A 123 19.14 0.33 10.68
C ASP A 123 18.30 0.36 11.98
N ALA A 124 18.85 -0.21 13.06
CA ALA A 124 18.15 -0.31 14.34
C ALA A 124 17.91 1.06 15.01
N ASP A 125 18.71 2.08 14.66
CA ASP A 125 18.60 3.43 15.20
C ASP A 125 17.55 4.27 14.45
N LYS A 126 16.94 3.73 13.39
CA LYS A 126 15.95 4.41 12.57
C LYS A 126 14.53 3.98 12.91
N LYS A 127 13.61 4.94 12.79
CA LYS A 127 12.17 4.67 12.87
C LYS A 127 11.66 4.09 11.54
N ARG A 128 10.53 3.41 11.58
CA ARG A 128 9.82 2.93 10.40
C ARG A 128 9.59 4.04 9.36
N THR A 129 9.21 5.22 9.81
CA THR A 129 8.92 6.38 8.95
C THR A 129 10.15 6.89 8.19
N ASP A 130 11.38 6.59 8.64
CA ASP A 130 12.63 6.95 7.95
C ASP A 130 12.83 6.21 6.61
N TYR A 131 12.07 5.13 6.38
CA TYR A 131 12.11 4.34 5.16
C TYR A 131 10.88 4.54 4.27
N MET A 132 9.98 5.46 4.65
CA MET A 132 8.74 5.70 3.94
C MET A 132 8.90 6.77 2.85
N TRP A 133 7.84 6.96 2.07
CA TRP A 133 7.80 7.79 0.88
C TRP A 133 8.42 9.19 1.07
N MET A 134 7.95 9.99 2.04
CA MET A 134 8.43 11.36 2.22
C MET A 134 9.90 11.41 2.64
N SER A 135 10.34 10.45 3.44
CA SER A 135 11.75 10.36 3.88
C SER A 135 12.71 10.01 2.75
N ILE A 136 12.27 9.28 1.72
CA ILE A 136 13.09 9.00 0.53
C ILE A 136 13.44 10.32 -0.16
N PHE A 137 12.49 11.23 -0.33
CA PHE A 137 12.75 12.53 -0.94
C PHE A 137 13.62 13.43 -0.06
N ASP A 138 13.46 13.39 1.27
CA ASP A 138 14.37 14.06 2.19
C ASP A 138 15.83 13.59 2.00
N ARG A 139 16.03 12.28 1.88
CA ARG A 139 17.38 11.70 1.64
C ARG A 139 17.95 12.07 0.27
N MET A 140 17.12 12.22 -0.76
CA MET A 140 17.55 12.75 -2.06
C MET A 140 18.03 14.19 -1.94
N VAL A 141 17.26 15.04 -1.24
CA VAL A 141 17.65 16.45 -0.99
C VAL A 141 18.97 16.54 -0.25
N GLU A 142 19.22 15.64 0.71
CA GLU A 142 20.47 15.53 1.46
C GLU A 142 21.62 14.89 0.68
N GLY A 143 21.39 14.46 -0.57
CA GLY A 143 22.42 13.79 -1.39
C GLY A 143 22.83 12.40 -0.89
N LYS A 144 21.96 11.73 -0.12
CA LYS A 144 22.20 10.39 0.43
C LYS A 144 21.77 9.25 -0.49
N LEU A 145 21.11 9.56 -1.60
CA LEU A 145 20.69 8.61 -2.61
C LEU A 145 21.27 8.99 -3.97
N ASP A 146 21.93 8.04 -4.61
CA ASP A 146 22.51 8.23 -5.94
C ASP A 146 21.50 8.03 -7.06
N GLY A 147 20.49 7.19 -6.86
CA GLY A 147 19.53 6.86 -7.89
C GLY A 147 18.15 6.47 -7.37
N LEU A 148 17.18 6.45 -8.28
CA LEU A 148 15.81 6.07 -8.03
C LEU A 148 15.27 5.18 -9.15
N PHE A 149 14.62 4.06 -8.79
CA PHE A 149 13.70 3.36 -9.65
C PHE A 149 12.28 3.84 -9.40
N ALA A 150 11.70 4.59 -10.33
CA ALA A 150 10.29 4.98 -10.33
C ALA A 150 9.50 3.94 -11.14
N TRP A 151 8.96 2.93 -10.47
CA TRP A 151 8.34 1.79 -11.09
C TRP A 151 6.81 1.87 -11.02
N GLY A 152 6.18 2.08 -12.17
CA GLY A 152 4.71 2.19 -12.28
C GLY A 152 4.11 3.37 -11.52
N MET A 153 4.87 4.46 -11.28
CA MET A 153 4.46 5.58 -10.45
C MET A 153 4.87 6.92 -11.04
N ASN A 154 4.29 8.01 -10.51
CA ASN A 154 4.57 9.37 -10.96
C ASN A 154 4.85 10.31 -9.77
N PRO A 155 5.99 10.15 -9.06
CA PRO A 155 6.34 10.94 -7.89
C PRO A 155 6.35 12.45 -8.11
N ALA A 156 6.66 12.94 -9.29
CA ALA A 156 6.63 14.37 -9.61
C ALA A 156 5.25 15.02 -9.45
N CYS A 157 4.16 14.20 -9.44
CA CYS A 157 2.79 14.65 -9.25
C CYS A 157 2.13 14.07 -8.00
N SER A 158 2.48 12.83 -7.59
CA SER A 158 1.80 12.15 -6.49
C SER A 158 2.34 12.48 -5.11
N GLY A 159 3.57 12.98 -5.00
CA GLY A 159 4.18 13.38 -3.74
C GLY A 159 3.64 14.71 -3.19
N PRO A 160 3.43 14.83 -1.86
CA PRO A 160 3.12 16.12 -1.26
C PRO A 160 4.31 17.06 -1.41
N ASN A 161 4.05 18.37 -1.44
CA ASN A 161 5.04 19.38 -1.78
C ASN A 161 5.79 19.00 -3.07
N ALA A 162 5.06 18.99 -4.20
CA ALA A 162 5.61 18.53 -5.47
C ALA A 162 6.87 19.30 -5.91
N ASN A 163 7.02 20.56 -5.53
CA ASN A 163 8.24 21.33 -5.79
C ASN A 163 9.46 20.71 -5.11
N LYS A 164 9.30 20.26 -3.86
CA LYS A 164 10.35 19.54 -3.11
C LYS A 164 10.69 18.21 -3.80
N SER A 165 9.68 17.43 -4.16
CA SER A 165 9.88 16.13 -4.81
C SER A 165 10.60 16.26 -6.16
N ARG A 166 10.21 17.26 -6.96
CA ARG A 166 10.86 17.57 -8.25
C ARG A 166 12.31 18.02 -8.07
N GLY A 167 12.55 18.96 -7.12
CA GLY A 167 13.90 19.42 -6.79
C GLY A 167 14.79 18.33 -6.17
N ALA A 168 14.21 17.37 -5.46
CA ALA A 168 14.94 16.23 -4.92
C ALA A 168 15.48 15.31 -6.03
N MET A 169 14.69 15.05 -7.09
CA MET A 169 15.12 14.23 -8.23
C MET A 169 16.29 14.85 -9.00
N GLU A 170 16.45 16.19 -8.99
CA GLU A 170 17.59 16.89 -9.60
C GLU A 170 18.94 16.61 -8.89
N LYS A 171 18.90 16.03 -7.68
CA LYS A 171 20.09 15.66 -6.89
C LYS A 171 20.59 14.25 -7.17
N LEU A 172 19.82 13.47 -7.91
CA LEU A 172 20.19 12.10 -8.26
C LEU A 172 21.25 12.09 -9.38
N LYS A 173 22.06 11.05 -9.39
CA LYS A 173 22.95 10.76 -10.52
C LYS A 173 22.17 10.12 -11.67
N TRP A 174 21.19 9.27 -11.34
CA TRP A 174 20.35 8.58 -12.32
C TRP A 174 18.93 8.34 -11.80
N LEU A 175 17.98 8.24 -12.73
CA LEU A 175 16.59 7.89 -12.49
C LEU A 175 16.14 6.90 -13.57
N VAL A 176 15.65 5.74 -13.15
CA VAL A 176 15.04 4.76 -14.05
C VAL A 176 13.53 4.85 -13.90
N ASN A 177 12.84 5.28 -14.95
CA ASN A 177 11.37 5.38 -15.02
C ASN A 177 10.83 4.18 -15.79
N VAL A 178 10.30 3.18 -15.08
CA VAL A 178 9.60 2.04 -15.69
C VAL A 178 8.11 2.33 -15.70
N ASN A 179 7.57 2.63 -16.87
CA ASN A 179 6.18 3.11 -16.95
C ASN A 179 5.54 2.81 -18.31
N LEU A 180 4.21 2.96 -18.37
CA LEU A 180 3.44 2.78 -19.61
C LEU A 180 3.73 3.87 -20.64
N PHE A 181 3.96 5.10 -20.15
CA PHE A 181 4.18 6.29 -20.95
C PHE A 181 5.26 7.16 -20.28
N ASP A 182 5.92 7.99 -21.07
CA ASP A 182 6.66 9.11 -20.50
C ASP A 182 5.70 9.98 -19.66
N ASN A 183 6.16 10.34 -18.48
CA ASN A 183 5.38 11.07 -17.50
C ASN A 183 6.20 12.18 -16.84
N GLU A 184 5.57 12.95 -15.98
CA GLU A 184 6.20 14.07 -15.29
C GLU A 184 7.45 13.67 -14.50
N THR A 185 7.51 12.42 -14.02
CA THR A 185 8.70 11.91 -13.33
C THR A 185 9.86 11.63 -14.28
N GLY A 186 9.61 10.97 -15.40
CA GLY A 186 10.64 10.77 -16.43
C GLY A 186 11.05 12.08 -17.12
N SER A 187 10.20 13.09 -17.06
CA SER A 187 10.39 14.39 -17.69
C SER A 187 10.60 15.55 -16.72
N PHE A 188 10.92 15.29 -15.45
CA PHE A 188 11.07 16.33 -14.42
C PHE A 188 12.10 17.40 -14.79
N TRP A 189 13.14 17.02 -15.54
CA TRP A 189 14.24 17.87 -15.99
C TRP A 189 13.80 18.96 -17.00
N ARG A 190 12.66 18.80 -17.64
CA ARG A 190 12.05 19.76 -18.58
C ARG A 190 10.70 20.29 -18.08
N GLY A 191 10.43 20.18 -16.77
CA GLY A 191 9.22 20.70 -16.16
C GLY A 191 9.14 22.23 -16.15
N PRO A 192 7.99 22.79 -15.73
CA PRO A 192 7.80 24.24 -15.68
C PRO A 192 8.90 24.94 -14.88
N GLY A 193 9.52 25.96 -15.49
CA GLY A 193 10.58 26.75 -14.88
C GLY A 193 11.94 26.07 -14.74
N LYS A 194 12.15 24.90 -15.36
CA LYS A 194 13.42 24.18 -15.34
C LYS A 194 14.30 24.53 -16.53
N ASP A 195 15.61 24.63 -16.30
CA ASP A 195 16.64 24.70 -17.34
C ASP A 195 17.29 23.31 -17.45
N PRO A 196 17.04 22.54 -18.51
CA PRO A 196 17.62 21.22 -18.71
C PRO A 196 19.16 21.20 -18.69
N THR A 197 19.81 22.28 -19.03
CA THR A 197 21.29 22.37 -19.07
C THR A 197 21.92 22.38 -17.67
N GLN A 198 21.13 22.65 -16.64
CA GLN A 198 21.58 22.70 -15.25
C GLN A 198 21.29 21.39 -14.47
N ILE A 199 20.63 20.39 -15.10
CA ILE A 199 20.24 19.15 -14.46
C ILE A 199 21.09 18.01 -15.00
N ALA A 200 21.93 17.44 -14.14
CA ALA A 200 22.90 16.40 -14.49
C ALA A 200 22.35 14.95 -14.33
N THR A 201 21.14 14.79 -13.80
CA THR A 201 20.54 13.47 -13.59
C THR A 201 20.31 12.76 -14.93
N GLU A 202 20.91 11.58 -15.11
CA GLU A 202 20.66 10.73 -16.26
C GLU A 202 19.33 9.98 -16.10
N VAL A 203 18.44 10.07 -17.09
CA VAL A 203 17.10 9.46 -17.03
C VAL A 203 17.00 8.33 -18.04
N PHE A 204 16.67 7.13 -17.55
CA PHE A 204 16.37 5.96 -18.35
C PHE A 204 14.87 5.71 -18.35
N PHE A 205 14.26 5.65 -19.53
CA PHE A 205 12.87 5.27 -19.68
C PHE A 205 12.78 3.82 -20.20
N LEU A 206 12.13 2.93 -19.40
CA LEU A 206 11.89 1.55 -19.77
C LEU A 206 10.38 1.35 -19.96
N PRO A 207 9.90 1.18 -21.20
CA PRO A 207 8.48 1.04 -21.45
C PRO A 207 7.97 -0.32 -20.97
N CYS A 208 6.95 -0.33 -20.10
CA CYS A 208 6.29 -1.54 -19.64
C CYS A 208 4.87 -1.69 -20.19
N CYS A 209 4.39 -2.94 -20.27
CA CYS A 209 3.03 -3.21 -20.71
C CYS A 209 1.98 -2.92 -19.64
N THR A 210 0.74 -2.71 -20.09
CA THR A 210 -0.41 -2.58 -19.19
C THR A 210 -0.74 -3.91 -18.51
N SER A 211 -1.59 -3.85 -17.49
CA SER A 211 -2.02 -5.05 -16.78
C SER A 211 -2.83 -6.02 -17.63
N ILE A 212 -3.47 -5.57 -18.72
CA ILE A 212 -4.24 -6.44 -19.63
C ILE A 212 -3.38 -7.11 -20.71
N GLU A 213 -2.16 -6.63 -20.92
CA GLU A 213 -1.19 -7.16 -21.90
C GLU A 213 -0.25 -8.22 -21.28
N LYS A 214 -0.38 -8.51 -20.00
CA LYS A 214 0.47 -9.45 -19.26
C LYS A 214 -0.35 -10.36 -18.34
N GLU A 215 0.15 -11.55 -18.11
CA GLU A 215 -0.43 -12.56 -17.22
C GLU A 215 0.00 -12.36 -15.77
N GLY A 216 -0.82 -12.82 -14.82
CA GLY A 216 -0.47 -12.80 -13.41
C GLY A 216 -1.67 -12.91 -12.46
N SER A 217 -1.41 -12.72 -11.18
CA SER A 217 -2.44 -12.76 -10.14
C SER A 217 -2.78 -11.37 -9.59
N ILE A 218 -3.98 -11.26 -9.06
CA ILE A 218 -4.48 -10.10 -8.30
C ILE A 218 -5.05 -10.63 -6.98
N ALA A 219 -4.76 -9.96 -5.86
CA ALA A 219 -5.48 -10.16 -4.61
C ALA A 219 -6.22 -8.87 -4.23
N ASN A 220 -7.55 -8.95 -4.15
CA ASN A 220 -8.40 -7.80 -3.81
C ASN A 220 -8.48 -7.55 -2.30
N SER A 221 -9.21 -6.52 -1.87
CA SER A 221 -9.40 -6.15 -0.45
C SER A 221 -10.00 -7.28 0.41
N GLY A 222 -10.75 -8.20 -0.18
CA GLY A 222 -11.29 -9.40 0.49
C GLY A 222 -10.30 -10.57 0.51
N ARG A 223 -9.07 -10.37 0.07
CA ARG A 223 -8.02 -11.38 -0.06
C ARG A 223 -8.35 -12.52 -1.01
N TRP A 224 -9.30 -12.33 -1.89
CA TRP A 224 -9.57 -13.25 -2.98
C TRP A 224 -8.51 -13.09 -4.06
N MET A 225 -7.81 -14.19 -4.37
CA MET A 225 -6.77 -14.25 -5.38
C MET A 225 -7.38 -14.69 -6.71
N GLN A 226 -7.12 -13.91 -7.74
CA GLN A 226 -7.64 -14.12 -9.08
C GLN A 226 -6.49 -14.20 -10.07
N TRP A 227 -6.53 -15.18 -10.97
CA TRP A 227 -5.62 -15.26 -12.10
C TRP A 227 -6.22 -14.54 -13.29
N ARG A 228 -5.43 -13.78 -13.97
CA ARG A 228 -5.73 -13.15 -15.26
C ARG A 228 -4.73 -13.61 -16.30
N TYR A 229 -5.21 -13.85 -17.49
CA TYR A 229 -4.40 -14.15 -18.66
C TYR A 229 -4.09 -12.86 -19.42
N ALA A 230 -2.99 -12.86 -20.19
CA ALA A 230 -2.73 -11.80 -21.15
C ALA A 230 -3.86 -11.76 -22.17
N GLY A 231 -4.33 -10.55 -22.50
CA GLY A 231 -5.37 -10.32 -23.49
C GLY A 231 -4.76 -9.92 -24.85
N PRO A 232 -4.67 -8.62 -25.16
CA PRO A 232 -4.12 -8.16 -26.44
C PRO A 232 -2.60 -8.33 -26.48
N ASP A 233 -2.05 -8.34 -27.69
CA ASP A 233 -0.61 -8.28 -27.93
C ASP A 233 -0.02 -6.98 -27.37
N ARG A 234 1.22 -7.05 -26.93
CA ARG A 234 1.99 -5.92 -26.41
C ARG A 234 2.18 -4.85 -27.49
N TYR A 235 2.09 -3.60 -27.11
CA TYR A 235 2.29 -2.49 -28.03
C TYR A 235 3.78 -2.13 -28.15
N GLY A 236 4.31 -2.14 -29.37
CA GLY A 236 5.68 -1.71 -29.67
C GLY A 236 6.75 -2.50 -28.91
N GLU A 237 7.68 -1.79 -28.29
CA GLU A 237 8.83 -2.37 -27.54
C GLU A 237 8.52 -2.61 -26.05
N THR A 238 7.25 -2.48 -25.63
CA THR A 238 6.89 -2.66 -24.21
C THR A 238 7.12 -4.07 -23.73
N LYS A 239 7.57 -4.21 -22.47
CA LYS A 239 7.81 -5.51 -21.83
C LYS A 239 6.97 -5.64 -20.54
N PRO A 240 6.59 -6.86 -20.13
CA PRO A 240 6.12 -7.10 -18.78
C PRO A 240 7.15 -6.68 -17.74
N ASP A 241 6.71 -6.17 -16.62
CA ASP A 241 7.61 -5.77 -15.52
C ASP A 241 8.52 -6.92 -15.07
N GLY A 242 8.00 -8.16 -15.09
CA GLY A 242 8.78 -9.34 -14.75
C GLY A 242 9.95 -9.59 -15.70
N ASP A 243 9.76 -9.40 -17.00
CA ASP A 243 10.84 -9.52 -17.99
C ASP A 243 11.90 -8.45 -17.75
N ILE A 244 11.50 -7.19 -17.54
CA ILE A 244 12.42 -6.09 -17.24
C ILE A 244 13.25 -6.42 -15.98
N MET A 245 12.60 -6.91 -14.91
CA MET A 245 13.30 -7.29 -13.67
C MET A 245 14.29 -8.44 -13.89
N VAL A 246 13.87 -9.48 -14.59
CA VAL A 246 14.71 -10.66 -14.84
C VAL A 246 15.92 -10.28 -15.71
N GLU A 247 15.70 -9.54 -16.79
CA GLU A 247 16.80 -9.09 -17.68
C GLU A 247 17.81 -8.23 -16.92
N MET A 248 17.34 -7.28 -16.08
CA MET A 248 18.21 -6.47 -15.23
C MET A 248 19.02 -7.34 -14.26
N MET A 249 18.37 -8.28 -13.58
CA MET A 249 19.05 -9.18 -12.63
C MET A 249 20.07 -10.09 -13.30
N LEU A 250 19.78 -10.57 -14.52
CA LEU A 250 20.72 -11.36 -15.31
C LEU A 250 21.93 -10.52 -15.76
N ALA A 251 21.70 -9.25 -16.16
CA ALA A 251 22.77 -8.35 -16.51
C ALA A 251 23.67 -8.03 -15.29
N ILE A 252 23.06 -7.74 -14.12
CA ILE A 252 23.80 -7.53 -12.87
C ILE A 252 24.60 -8.78 -12.50
N ARG A 253 23.99 -9.98 -12.55
CA ARG A 253 24.65 -11.26 -12.27
C ARG A 253 25.85 -11.49 -13.20
N LYS A 254 25.72 -11.15 -14.49
CA LYS A 254 26.80 -11.24 -15.46
C LYS A 254 27.97 -10.33 -15.08
N LEU A 255 27.70 -9.06 -14.74
CA LEU A 255 28.73 -8.12 -14.30
C LEU A 255 29.46 -8.61 -13.04
N TYR A 256 28.73 -9.13 -12.04
CA TYR A 256 29.34 -9.71 -10.84
C TYR A 256 30.20 -10.94 -11.13
N LYS A 257 29.81 -11.78 -12.11
CA LYS A 257 30.63 -12.92 -12.55
C LYS A 257 31.93 -12.48 -13.24
N GLU A 258 31.86 -11.44 -14.04
CA GLU A 258 33.00 -10.96 -14.86
C GLU A 258 33.95 -10.05 -14.07
N GLN A 259 33.41 -9.20 -13.19
CA GLN A 259 34.17 -8.13 -12.53
C GLN A 259 34.35 -8.36 -11.02
N GLY A 260 33.65 -9.33 -10.45
CA GLY A 260 33.61 -9.53 -9.00
C GLY A 260 32.77 -8.46 -8.30
N GLY A 261 32.96 -8.34 -6.99
CA GLY A 261 32.28 -7.37 -6.13
C GLY A 261 32.64 -7.60 -4.67
N VAL A 262 32.27 -6.66 -3.82
CA VAL A 262 32.60 -6.72 -2.37
C VAL A 262 31.83 -7.88 -1.68
N PHE A 263 30.61 -8.16 -2.12
CA PHE A 263 29.75 -9.20 -1.57
C PHE A 263 28.90 -9.83 -2.68
N PRO A 264 29.52 -10.71 -3.54
CA PRO A 264 28.86 -11.24 -4.72
C PRO A 264 27.85 -12.34 -4.45
N GLU A 265 27.95 -13.05 -3.32
CA GLU A 265 27.17 -14.26 -3.01
C GLU A 265 25.66 -14.05 -3.09
N PRO A 266 25.06 -12.96 -2.57
CA PRO A 266 23.62 -12.71 -2.69
C PRO A 266 23.15 -12.58 -4.14
N ILE A 267 23.95 -12.00 -5.01
CA ILE A 267 23.63 -11.80 -6.42
C ILE A 267 23.80 -13.11 -7.21
N LEU A 268 24.92 -13.80 -6.98
CA LEU A 268 25.25 -15.02 -7.70
C LEU A 268 24.39 -16.21 -7.25
N GLY A 269 24.01 -16.25 -5.97
CA GLY A 269 23.21 -17.34 -5.36
C GLY A 269 21.70 -17.17 -5.47
N LEU A 270 21.20 -16.02 -5.94
CA LEU A 270 19.76 -15.76 -6.05
C LEU A 270 19.11 -16.78 -7.02
N GLY A 271 18.05 -17.43 -6.59
CA GLY A 271 17.34 -18.49 -7.31
C GLY A 271 16.44 -18.03 -8.45
N ILE A 272 16.84 -16.98 -9.18
CA ILE A 272 16.04 -16.35 -10.25
C ILE A 272 15.66 -17.33 -11.36
N ASP A 273 16.46 -18.37 -11.60
CA ASP A 273 16.19 -19.37 -12.64
C ASP A 273 14.87 -20.13 -12.41
N LYS A 274 14.37 -20.16 -11.16
CA LYS A 274 13.07 -20.76 -10.82
C LYS A 274 11.87 -19.90 -11.24
N TRP A 275 12.10 -18.63 -11.56
CA TRP A 275 11.07 -17.67 -11.97
C TRP A 275 10.95 -17.56 -13.48
N MET A 276 11.79 -18.30 -14.19
CA MET A 276 11.93 -18.24 -15.64
C MET A 276 11.41 -19.50 -16.32
N GLU A 277 11.09 -19.36 -17.59
CA GLU A 277 10.90 -20.47 -18.54
C GLU A 277 11.81 -20.19 -19.74
N GLY A 278 12.85 -21.00 -19.91
CA GLY A 278 13.94 -20.67 -20.83
C GLY A 278 14.68 -19.42 -20.36
N HIS A 279 14.62 -18.35 -21.17
CA HIS A 279 15.28 -17.07 -20.89
C HIS A 279 14.30 -15.95 -20.52
N GLU A 280 13.00 -16.23 -20.44
CA GLU A 280 11.94 -15.27 -20.20
C GLU A 280 11.35 -15.46 -18.80
N PHE A 281 10.81 -14.39 -18.24
CA PHE A 281 10.05 -14.44 -16.99
C PHE A 281 8.77 -15.27 -17.18
N SER A 282 8.51 -16.16 -16.23
CA SER A 282 7.29 -16.99 -16.23
C SER A 282 6.39 -16.64 -15.04
N PRO A 283 5.23 -16.00 -15.27
CA PRO A 283 4.24 -15.76 -14.22
C PRO A 283 3.80 -17.03 -13.51
N ALA A 284 3.64 -18.14 -14.26
CA ALA A 284 3.25 -19.44 -13.73
C ALA A 284 4.33 -20.01 -12.79
N ASN A 285 5.60 -20.01 -13.22
CA ASN A 285 6.70 -20.50 -12.39
C ASN A 285 6.90 -19.62 -11.15
N THR A 286 6.77 -18.29 -11.31
CA THR A 286 6.80 -17.35 -10.18
C THR A 286 5.67 -17.65 -9.19
N ALA A 287 4.45 -17.89 -9.66
CA ALA A 287 3.32 -18.25 -8.78
C ALA A 287 3.56 -19.56 -8.03
N LYS A 288 4.21 -20.57 -8.66
CA LYS A 288 4.63 -21.82 -8.00
C LYS A 288 5.67 -21.57 -6.91
N VAL A 289 6.64 -20.67 -7.15
CA VAL A 289 7.63 -20.27 -6.13
C VAL A 289 6.94 -19.52 -4.99
N MET A 290 6.01 -18.59 -5.29
CA MET A 290 5.25 -17.88 -4.27
C MET A 290 4.40 -18.82 -3.42
N ASN A 291 3.73 -19.82 -4.04
CA ASN A 291 3.04 -20.89 -3.32
C ASN A 291 3.99 -21.67 -2.42
N GLY A 292 5.06 -22.14 -2.98
CA GLY A 292 6.09 -22.93 -2.33
C GLY A 292 6.10 -24.40 -2.76
N TYR A 293 7.27 -25.02 -2.59
CA TYR A 293 7.56 -26.40 -2.98
C TYR A 293 8.52 -27.06 -1.96
N PHE A 294 8.54 -28.39 -1.98
CA PHE A 294 9.46 -29.15 -1.15
C PHE A 294 10.84 -29.23 -1.82
N LEU A 295 11.89 -28.87 -1.10
CA LEU A 295 13.28 -28.92 -1.57
C LEU A 295 13.88 -30.32 -1.45
N ARG A 296 13.38 -31.12 -0.53
CA ARG A 296 13.75 -32.53 -0.29
C ARG A 296 12.53 -33.32 0.16
N ASP A 297 12.65 -34.63 0.16
CA ASP A 297 11.63 -35.51 0.74
C ASP A 297 11.44 -35.21 2.22
N VAL A 298 10.20 -35.05 2.66
CA VAL A 298 9.87 -34.76 4.05
C VAL A 298 8.58 -35.45 4.47
N THR A 299 8.55 -36.00 5.69
CA THR A 299 7.36 -36.61 6.26
C THR A 299 6.73 -35.65 7.28
N ILE A 300 5.48 -35.26 7.05
CA ILE A 300 4.72 -34.35 7.93
C ILE A 300 3.39 -35.04 8.27
N GLY A 301 3.11 -35.18 9.57
CA GLY A 301 1.87 -35.84 10.02
C GLY A 301 1.70 -37.28 9.50
N GLY A 302 2.81 -38.01 9.30
CA GLY A 302 2.80 -39.37 8.77
C GLY A 302 2.67 -39.48 7.25
N LYS A 303 2.49 -38.38 6.53
CA LYS A 303 2.45 -38.35 5.05
C LYS A 303 3.79 -37.88 4.49
N LEU A 304 4.30 -38.65 3.51
CA LEU A 304 5.51 -38.32 2.76
C LEU A 304 5.18 -37.34 1.63
N TYR A 305 5.92 -36.23 1.60
CA TYR A 305 5.93 -35.26 0.51
C TYR A 305 7.26 -35.32 -0.21
N LYS A 306 7.22 -35.42 -1.51
CA LYS A 306 8.40 -35.57 -2.37
C LYS A 306 8.99 -34.23 -2.77
N ALA A 307 10.31 -34.21 -2.94
CA ALA A 307 11.02 -33.06 -3.50
C ALA A 307 10.41 -32.63 -4.85
N GLY A 308 10.31 -31.32 -5.09
CA GLY A 308 9.75 -30.72 -6.30
C GLY A 308 8.23 -30.58 -6.32
N HIS A 309 7.48 -31.28 -5.45
CA HIS A 309 6.03 -31.13 -5.35
C HIS A 309 5.65 -29.80 -4.69
N GLN A 310 4.50 -29.24 -5.09
CA GLN A 310 3.99 -28.00 -4.56
C GLN A 310 3.47 -28.17 -3.13
N VAL A 311 3.67 -27.16 -2.29
CA VAL A 311 3.14 -27.13 -0.92
C VAL A 311 1.62 -26.95 -0.99
N PRO A 312 0.81 -27.87 -0.41
CA PRO A 312 -0.65 -27.79 -0.51
C PRO A 312 -1.27 -26.72 0.40
N ALA A 313 -0.55 -26.30 1.45
CA ALA A 313 -1.01 -25.27 2.39
C ALA A 313 0.17 -24.77 3.24
N PHE A 314 0.07 -23.53 3.77
CA PHE A 314 1.10 -22.92 4.62
C PHE A 314 1.44 -23.74 5.89
N ALA A 315 0.53 -24.56 6.38
CA ALA A 315 0.77 -25.43 7.54
C ALA A 315 1.88 -26.48 7.28
N MET A 316 2.17 -26.77 6.01
CA MET A 316 3.21 -27.72 5.60
C MET A 316 4.61 -27.11 5.52
N LEU A 317 4.73 -25.77 5.62
CA LEU A 317 6.02 -25.08 5.62
C LEU A 317 6.86 -25.49 6.85
N GLN A 318 8.18 -25.62 6.67
CA GLN A 318 9.11 -26.11 7.67
C GLN A 318 10.19 -25.07 8.00
N ALA A 319 10.71 -25.11 9.24
CA ALA A 319 11.77 -24.22 9.69
C ALA A 319 13.18 -24.72 9.39
N ASP A 320 13.32 -25.98 8.95
CA ASP A 320 14.58 -26.68 8.74
C ASP A 320 15.17 -26.52 7.32
N GLY A 321 14.55 -25.66 6.48
CA GLY A 321 14.96 -25.45 5.11
C GLY A 321 14.53 -26.56 4.14
N SER A 322 13.63 -27.47 4.53
CA SER A 322 13.10 -28.50 3.63
C SER A 322 12.00 -27.99 2.69
N THR A 323 11.49 -26.78 2.92
CA THR A 323 10.50 -26.13 2.08
C THR A 323 10.97 -24.74 1.64
N ALA A 324 10.56 -24.33 0.45
CA ALA A 324 10.70 -22.98 -0.08
C ALA A 324 9.30 -22.41 -0.32
N SER A 325 9.07 -21.14 0.01
CA SER A 325 7.83 -20.43 -0.31
C SER A 325 8.09 -18.94 -0.33
N GLY A 326 7.91 -18.30 -1.45
CA GLY A 326 8.11 -16.85 -1.59
C GLY A 326 7.14 -16.04 -0.73
N ASN A 327 5.96 -16.59 -0.46
CA ASN A 327 4.99 -15.95 0.42
C ASN A 327 4.06 -16.97 1.07
N TRP A 328 4.20 -17.19 2.35
CA TRP A 328 3.38 -18.14 3.12
C TRP A 328 1.85 -17.90 3.00
N LEU A 329 1.41 -16.64 2.81
CA LEU A 329 0.02 -16.30 2.57
C LEU A 329 -0.53 -16.89 1.26
N HIS A 330 0.34 -17.18 0.31
CA HIS A 330 0.01 -17.74 -0.99
C HIS A 330 0.10 -19.27 -1.02
N ALA A 331 0.61 -19.91 0.05
CA ALA A 331 0.71 -21.36 0.10
C ALA A 331 -0.69 -22.01 0.00
N GLY A 332 -0.87 -22.84 -1.01
CA GLY A 332 -2.13 -23.43 -1.44
C GLY A 332 -2.78 -22.70 -2.63
N SER A 333 -2.18 -21.62 -3.15
CA SER A 333 -2.72 -20.91 -4.32
C SER A 333 -2.34 -21.57 -5.66
N TRP A 334 -1.27 -22.35 -5.68
CA TRP A 334 -0.88 -23.21 -6.79
C TRP A 334 -0.39 -24.55 -6.25
N THR A 335 -1.19 -25.59 -6.42
CA THR A 335 -0.87 -26.94 -5.91
C THR A 335 -0.51 -27.88 -7.05
N ASP A 336 -0.22 -29.15 -6.74
CA ASP A 336 -0.06 -30.19 -7.75
C ASP A 336 -1.32 -30.41 -8.59
N GLU A 337 -2.50 -29.96 -8.10
CA GLU A 337 -3.76 -29.97 -8.87
C GLU A 337 -3.85 -28.82 -9.88
N GLY A 338 -2.92 -27.87 -9.85
CA GLY A 338 -2.85 -26.74 -10.76
C GLY A 338 -3.05 -25.38 -10.12
N ASN A 339 -3.41 -24.39 -10.94
CA ASN A 339 -3.63 -23.00 -10.53
C ASN A 339 -4.98 -22.81 -9.83
N MET A 340 -4.96 -22.75 -8.51
CA MET A 340 -6.18 -22.56 -7.71
C MET A 340 -6.78 -21.16 -7.89
N MET A 341 -6.00 -20.16 -8.25
CA MET A 341 -6.45 -18.79 -8.48
C MET A 341 -7.32 -18.65 -9.75
N ALA A 342 -7.23 -19.59 -10.66
CA ALA A 342 -8.08 -19.65 -11.85
C ALA A 342 -9.47 -20.27 -11.58
N ARG A 343 -9.67 -20.91 -10.42
CA ARG A 343 -10.94 -21.56 -10.08
C ARG A 343 -12.06 -20.55 -9.89
N ARG A 344 -13.26 -20.99 -10.31
CA ARG A 344 -14.53 -20.23 -10.17
C ARG A 344 -15.66 -21.18 -9.76
N ASP A 345 -15.33 -22.17 -8.94
CA ASP A 345 -16.32 -23.12 -8.40
C ASP A 345 -17.27 -22.40 -7.44
N LYS A 346 -18.55 -22.36 -7.80
CA LYS A 346 -19.63 -21.69 -7.06
C LYS A 346 -20.41 -22.66 -6.16
N THR A 347 -19.94 -23.87 -5.97
CA THR A 347 -20.58 -24.84 -5.08
C THR A 347 -20.64 -24.28 -3.65
N GLN A 348 -21.85 -24.16 -3.13
CA GLN A 348 -22.14 -23.56 -1.82
C GLN A 348 -23.20 -24.38 -1.10
N THR A 349 -23.19 -24.38 0.24
CA THR A 349 -24.36 -24.75 1.04
C THR A 349 -25.33 -23.55 1.11
N PRO A 350 -26.61 -23.76 1.45
CA PRO A 350 -27.56 -22.66 1.64
C PRO A 350 -27.09 -21.62 2.68
N GLU A 351 -26.38 -22.05 3.72
CA GLU A 351 -25.82 -21.14 4.73
C GLU A 351 -24.66 -20.31 4.16
N GLN A 352 -23.82 -20.90 3.33
CA GLN A 352 -22.71 -20.21 2.67
C GLN A 352 -23.21 -19.19 1.64
N GLU A 353 -24.28 -19.51 0.91
CA GLU A 353 -24.92 -18.60 -0.03
C GLU A 353 -25.46 -17.34 0.68
N LYS A 354 -26.09 -17.50 1.85
CA LYS A 354 -26.63 -16.38 2.65
C LYS A 354 -25.59 -15.34 3.05
N ILE A 355 -24.33 -15.74 3.19
CA ILE A 355 -23.22 -14.84 3.55
C ILE A 355 -22.30 -14.51 2.37
N GLY A 356 -22.64 -14.97 1.16
CA GLY A 356 -21.84 -14.74 -0.05
C GLY A 356 -20.46 -15.40 0.00
N LEU A 357 -20.34 -16.55 0.66
CA LEU A 357 -19.08 -17.29 0.75
C LEU A 357 -18.91 -18.23 -0.44
N PHE A 358 -17.76 -18.14 -1.10
CA PHE A 358 -17.33 -19.04 -2.17
C PHE A 358 -16.14 -19.89 -1.69
N PRO A 359 -16.36 -21.00 -0.97
CA PRO A 359 -15.31 -21.72 -0.27
C PRO A 359 -14.26 -22.35 -1.18
N ASN A 360 -14.60 -22.60 -2.43
CA ASN A 360 -13.75 -23.25 -3.41
C ASN A 360 -12.96 -22.28 -4.30
N TRP A 361 -13.10 -20.98 -4.09
CA TRP A 361 -12.23 -19.98 -4.71
C TRP A 361 -10.91 -19.88 -3.95
N SER A 362 -9.88 -19.33 -4.60
CA SER A 362 -8.58 -19.12 -3.96
C SER A 362 -8.55 -17.82 -3.17
N TYR A 363 -8.04 -17.89 -1.95
CA TYR A 363 -7.83 -16.73 -1.09
C TYR A 363 -6.40 -16.73 -0.57
N ALA A 364 -5.81 -15.54 -0.44
CA ALA A 364 -4.63 -15.38 0.35
C ALA A 364 -5.01 -15.60 1.82
N TRP A 365 -4.25 -16.48 2.47
CA TRP A 365 -4.35 -16.84 3.87
C TRP A 365 -5.77 -17.04 4.44
N PRO A 366 -5.91 -18.07 5.24
CA PRO A 366 -5.18 -19.30 5.21
C PRO A 366 -5.96 -20.38 4.44
N MET A 367 -5.31 -21.43 4.01
CA MET A 367 -5.94 -22.58 3.38
C MET A 367 -6.77 -22.24 2.12
N ASN A 368 -6.34 -21.22 1.36
CA ASN A 368 -7.05 -20.69 0.20
C ASN A 368 -8.43 -20.09 0.51
N ARG A 369 -8.68 -19.70 1.74
CA ARG A 369 -9.93 -19.07 2.16
C ARG A 369 -9.66 -17.82 2.97
N ARG A 370 -10.58 -16.88 2.86
CA ARG A 370 -10.61 -15.71 3.72
C ARG A 370 -10.92 -16.16 5.16
N ILE A 371 -10.03 -15.82 6.09
CA ILE A 371 -10.30 -15.86 7.53
C ILE A 371 -10.44 -14.46 8.06
N ILE A 372 -11.42 -14.24 8.89
CA ILE A 372 -11.61 -13.00 9.61
C ILE A 372 -12.16 -13.36 10.98
N TYR A 373 -11.33 -13.89 11.86
CA TYR A 373 -11.70 -14.17 13.25
C TYR A 373 -13.07 -14.83 13.37
N ASN A 374 -13.27 -15.93 12.63
CA ASN A 374 -14.58 -16.56 12.50
C ASN A 374 -15.15 -17.01 13.84
N ARG A 375 -14.30 -17.34 14.82
CA ARG A 375 -14.74 -17.64 16.19
C ARG A 375 -15.37 -16.46 16.91
N ALA A 376 -15.09 -15.23 16.53
CA ALA A 376 -15.76 -14.05 17.06
C ALA A 376 -17.25 -14.01 16.68
N SER A 377 -17.68 -14.81 15.67
CA SER A 377 -19.07 -14.90 15.22
C SER A 377 -19.96 -15.80 16.09
N VAL A 378 -19.39 -16.49 17.07
CA VAL A 378 -20.09 -17.45 17.91
C VAL A 378 -19.80 -17.26 19.39
N ASP A 379 -20.70 -17.75 20.24
CA ASP A 379 -20.50 -17.84 21.68
C ASP A 379 -19.53 -18.98 22.05
N LYS A 380 -19.28 -19.13 23.36
CA LYS A 380 -18.41 -20.19 23.91
C LYS A 380 -18.90 -21.61 23.63
N GLN A 381 -20.18 -21.80 23.26
CA GLN A 381 -20.79 -23.06 22.89
C GLN A 381 -20.84 -23.29 21.38
N GLY A 382 -20.36 -22.34 20.60
CA GLY A 382 -20.35 -22.40 19.13
C GLY A 382 -21.71 -22.04 18.51
N ARG A 383 -22.59 -21.33 19.24
CA ARG A 383 -23.84 -20.81 18.71
C ARG A 383 -23.61 -19.45 18.07
N PRO A 384 -24.04 -19.20 16.82
CA PRO A 384 -23.83 -17.96 16.13
C PRO A 384 -24.59 -16.79 16.77
N TRP A 385 -23.95 -15.60 16.82
CA TRP A 385 -24.60 -14.36 17.26
C TRP A 385 -25.74 -13.93 16.31
N ASN A 386 -25.62 -14.28 15.03
CA ASN A 386 -26.67 -14.09 14.04
C ASN A 386 -27.09 -15.46 13.47
N PRO A 387 -28.13 -16.12 14.04
CA PRO A 387 -28.56 -17.43 13.58
C PRO A 387 -29.08 -17.46 12.15
N ASP A 388 -29.62 -16.36 11.65
CA ASP A 388 -30.15 -16.26 10.27
C ASP A 388 -29.02 -16.21 9.22
N LYS A 389 -27.85 -15.72 9.62
CA LYS A 389 -26.66 -15.58 8.75
C LYS A 389 -25.39 -16.05 9.49
N PRO A 390 -25.29 -17.32 9.85
CA PRO A 390 -24.14 -17.85 10.58
C PRO A 390 -22.90 -17.85 9.69
N VAL A 391 -21.78 -17.32 10.20
CA VAL A 391 -20.47 -17.43 9.55
C VAL A 391 -19.92 -18.84 9.79
N ILE A 392 -19.87 -19.26 11.06
CA ILE A 392 -19.62 -20.63 11.49
C ILE A 392 -20.63 -21.01 12.59
N GLN A 393 -20.82 -22.28 12.79
CA GLN A 393 -21.59 -22.80 13.93
C GLN A 393 -21.13 -24.22 14.30
N TRP A 394 -21.25 -24.56 15.56
CA TRP A 394 -21.03 -25.92 16.02
C TRP A 394 -22.32 -26.75 15.90
N ARG A 395 -22.30 -27.81 15.11
CA ARG A 395 -23.44 -28.69 14.87
C ARG A 395 -22.95 -30.12 14.68
N ASP A 396 -23.60 -31.07 15.36
CA ASP A 396 -23.31 -32.50 15.24
C ASP A 396 -21.82 -32.85 15.49
N GLY A 397 -21.22 -32.22 16.52
CA GLY A 397 -19.86 -32.50 16.93
C GLY A 397 -18.78 -31.93 15.98
N LYS A 398 -19.13 -30.98 15.09
CA LYS A 398 -18.20 -30.35 14.14
C LYS A 398 -18.55 -28.90 13.84
N TRP A 399 -17.55 -28.15 13.40
CA TRP A 399 -17.77 -26.83 12.83
C TRP A 399 -18.32 -26.93 11.41
N VAL A 400 -19.34 -26.14 11.10
CA VAL A 400 -19.92 -25.96 9.77
C VAL A 400 -19.96 -24.50 9.39
N GLY A 401 -19.94 -24.19 8.08
CA GLY A 401 -19.89 -22.84 7.53
C GLY A 401 -18.54 -22.53 6.87
N ASP A 402 -17.94 -21.43 7.23
CA ASP A 402 -16.63 -21.01 6.72
C ASP A 402 -15.47 -21.74 7.45
N VAL A 403 -14.24 -21.44 7.10
CA VAL A 403 -13.05 -21.99 7.76
C VAL A 403 -13.02 -21.60 9.23
N VAL A 404 -12.78 -22.58 10.07
CA VAL A 404 -12.60 -22.35 11.51
C VAL A 404 -11.17 -21.88 11.78
N ASP A 405 -11.05 -20.68 12.30
CA ASP A 405 -9.78 -20.13 12.74
C ASP A 405 -9.27 -20.82 14.01
N GLY A 406 -8.05 -21.33 13.94
CA GLY A 406 -7.35 -21.92 15.08
C GLY A 406 -7.81 -23.32 15.55
N GLY A 407 -8.81 -23.95 14.94
CA GLY A 407 -9.23 -25.32 15.23
C GLY A 407 -9.73 -25.57 16.67
N GLY A 408 -10.08 -26.82 16.99
CA GLY A 408 -10.54 -27.25 18.30
C GLY A 408 -12.04 -26.99 18.59
N ASP A 409 -12.54 -27.58 19.66
CA ASP A 409 -13.95 -27.49 20.07
C ASP A 409 -14.35 -26.07 20.52
N PRO A 410 -15.66 -25.77 20.59
CA PRO A 410 -16.14 -24.50 21.08
C PRO A 410 -15.56 -24.14 22.47
N GLY A 411 -15.20 -22.88 22.66
CA GLY A 411 -14.65 -22.39 23.94
C GLY A 411 -13.22 -22.80 24.26
N THR A 412 -12.56 -23.62 23.43
CA THR A 412 -11.17 -24.07 23.66
C THR A 412 -10.12 -23.08 23.21
N LYS A 413 -10.43 -22.20 22.24
CA LYS A 413 -9.50 -21.19 21.70
C LYS A 413 -10.14 -19.80 21.68
N TYR A 414 -9.32 -18.78 21.87
CA TYR A 414 -9.73 -17.39 21.75
C TYR A 414 -10.01 -16.99 20.30
N PRO A 415 -10.88 -15.99 20.08
CA PRO A 415 -11.33 -15.64 18.74
C PRO A 415 -10.29 -14.86 17.90
N PHE A 416 -9.32 -14.18 18.52
CA PHE A 416 -8.34 -13.33 17.81
C PHE A 416 -7.02 -14.07 17.63
N ILE A 417 -6.95 -14.94 16.65
CA ILE A 417 -5.87 -15.90 16.42
C ILE A 417 -4.49 -15.28 16.18
N MET A 418 -4.42 -14.04 15.69
CA MET A 418 -3.16 -13.34 15.40
C MET A 418 -2.49 -12.81 16.68
N GLN A 419 -3.27 -12.51 17.70
CA GLN A 419 -2.75 -11.97 18.95
C GLN A 419 -2.19 -13.08 19.84
N LYS A 420 -1.07 -12.80 20.50
CA LYS A 420 -0.45 -13.75 21.43
C LYS A 420 -1.32 -14.05 22.66
N ASP A 421 -2.24 -13.16 23.01
CA ASP A 421 -3.21 -13.31 24.09
C ASP A 421 -4.60 -13.71 23.57
N GLY A 422 -4.80 -13.76 22.25
CA GLY A 422 -6.04 -14.17 21.60
C GLY A 422 -7.22 -13.22 21.80
N GLN A 423 -6.97 -11.96 22.16
CA GLN A 423 -7.99 -10.96 22.48
C GLN A 423 -7.95 -9.77 21.55
N GLY A 424 -9.10 -9.12 21.36
CA GLY A 424 -9.20 -7.83 20.70
C GLY A 424 -8.84 -6.69 21.65
N ALA A 425 -7.87 -5.85 21.27
CA ALA A 425 -7.40 -4.76 22.11
C ALA A 425 -8.07 -3.43 21.75
N LEU A 426 -8.69 -2.76 22.73
CA LEU A 426 -9.13 -1.38 22.60
C LEU A 426 -7.97 -0.39 22.68
N PHE A 427 -6.93 -0.74 23.45
CA PHE A 427 -5.69 0.01 23.53
C PHE A 427 -4.67 -0.57 22.54
N GLY A 428 -4.02 0.29 21.77
CA GLY A 428 -3.02 -0.14 20.79
C GLY A 428 -1.60 0.18 21.24
N PRO A 429 -0.93 -0.69 21.99
CA PRO A 429 0.44 -0.44 22.42
C PRO A 429 1.40 -0.32 21.22
N GLY A 430 2.50 0.40 21.40
CA GLY A 430 3.53 0.56 20.38
C GLY A 430 3.11 1.48 19.21
N ARG A 431 2.22 2.45 19.46
CA ARG A 431 1.91 3.54 18.55
C ARG A 431 2.66 4.79 18.96
N GLU A 432 3.17 5.53 17.98
CA GLU A 432 3.94 6.77 18.22
C GLU A 432 3.09 7.85 18.90
N ASP A 433 1.80 7.90 18.58
CA ASP A 433 0.81 8.85 19.08
C ASP A 433 -0.08 8.30 20.22
N GLY A 434 0.38 7.27 20.89
CA GLY A 434 -0.26 6.74 22.10
C GLY A 434 -1.27 5.60 21.86
N PRO A 435 -1.74 5.00 22.96
CA PRO A 435 -2.55 3.77 22.93
C PRO A 435 -4.01 4.01 22.58
N LEU A 436 -4.57 5.20 22.75
CA LEU A 436 -5.94 5.58 22.41
C LEU A 436 -5.96 6.67 21.35
N PRO A 437 -6.96 6.67 20.45
CA PRO A 437 -7.18 7.79 19.56
C PRO A 437 -7.53 9.07 20.33
N GLU A 438 -6.91 10.17 19.93
CA GLU A 438 -7.19 11.52 20.42
C GLU A 438 -7.59 12.42 19.25
N PHE A 439 -8.39 13.44 19.52
CA PHE A 439 -8.74 14.42 18.51
C PHE A 439 -7.67 15.50 18.42
N TYR A 440 -7.14 15.72 17.23
CA TYR A 440 -6.24 16.82 16.89
C TYR A 440 -6.76 17.60 15.69
N GLU A 441 -6.50 18.90 15.67
CA GLU A 441 -6.62 19.70 14.45
C GLU A 441 -5.59 19.26 13.41
N PRO A 442 -5.85 19.48 12.11
CA PRO A 442 -4.83 19.30 11.07
C PRO A 442 -3.55 20.07 11.36
N MET A 443 -2.44 19.65 10.73
CA MET A 443 -1.14 20.30 10.89
C MET A 443 -1.18 21.76 10.44
N GLU A 444 -1.91 22.08 9.38
CA GLU A 444 -2.28 23.45 8.99
C GLU A 444 -3.73 23.72 9.36
N SER A 445 -4.03 24.88 9.87
CA SER A 445 -5.35 25.24 10.38
C SER A 445 -5.56 26.76 10.33
N PRO A 446 -6.81 27.24 10.10
CA PRO A 446 -7.14 28.65 10.23
C PRO A 446 -7.14 29.15 11.69
N PHE A 447 -6.88 28.26 12.66
CA PHE A 447 -6.89 28.56 14.10
C PHE A 447 -5.56 28.22 14.76
N GLU A 448 -5.11 29.09 15.66
CA GLU A 448 -3.91 28.87 16.47
C GLU A 448 -4.12 27.83 17.56
N LYS A 449 -5.34 27.71 18.07
CA LYS A 449 -5.68 26.89 19.24
C LYS A 449 -6.73 25.85 18.91
N HIS A 450 -6.61 24.72 19.53
CA HIS A 450 -7.63 23.67 19.55
C HIS A 450 -8.78 24.10 20.50
N ALA A 451 -10.05 23.80 20.14
CA ALA A 451 -11.21 24.18 20.95
C ALA A 451 -11.29 23.44 22.29
N PHE A 452 -10.73 22.24 22.38
CA PHE A 452 -10.89 21.34 23.54
C PHE A 452 -9.56 20.89 24.18
N SER A 453 -8.41 21.30 23.67
CA SER A 453 -7.11 20.84 24.12
C SER A 453 -6.07 21.95 24.06
N ALA A 454 -5.10 21.91 24.97
CA ALA A 454 -3.91 22.76 24.91
C ALA A 454 -2.99 22.36 23.73
N GLN A 455 -3.05 21.10 23.30
CA GLN A 455 -2.30 20.59 22.16
C GLN A 455 -3.15 20.69 20.89
N ARG A 456 -2.78 21.58 19.96
CA ARG A 456 -3.57 21.82 18.74
C ARG A 456 -3.50 20.65 17.75
N SER A 457 -2.32 20.30 17.30
CA SER A 457 -2.09 19.26 16.29
C SER A 457 -1.29 18.10 16.87
N ASN A 458 -1.29 16.97 16.20
CA ASN A 458 -0.54 15.78 16.62
C ASN A 458 0.96 16.10 16.82
N PRO A 459 1.48 16.08 18.06
CA PRO A 459 2.84 16.52 18.37
C PRO A 459 3.94 15.63 17.80
N VAL A 460 3.60 14.39 17.48
CA VAL A 460 4.52 13.40 16.94
C VAL A 460 4.29 13.12 15.45
N ALA A 461 3.45 13.92 14.79
CA ALA A 461 3.22 13.82 13.36
C ALA A 461 4.55 13.87 12.57
N PHE A 462 4.64 13.08 11.51
CA PHE A 462 5.78 13.16 10.60
C PHE A 462 5.80 14.51 9.90
N LYS A 463 6.97 15.12 9.83
CA LYS A 463 7.21 16.37 9.11
C LYS A 463 8.51 16.25 8.33
N ALA A 464 8.43 16.45 7.02
CA ALA A 464 9.61 16.42 6.15
C ALA A 464 10.56 17.60 6.44
N ILE A 465 11.84 17.43 6.12
CA ILE A 465 12.89 18.42 6.36
C ILE A 465 12.56 19.71 5.62
N GLY A 466 12.65 20.86 6.34
CA GLY A 466 12.42 22.19 5.77
C GLY A 466 10.96 22.50 5.41
N GLU A 467 10.00 21.66 5.81
CA GLU A 467 8.59 21.92 5.53
C GLU A 467 8.05 23.10 6.33
N VAL A 468 7.38 24.01 5.63
CA VAL A 468 6.76 25.23 6.20
C VAL A 468 5.25 25.02 6.30
N LEU A 469 4.69 25.33 7.46
CA LEU A 469 3.28 25.17 7.75
C LEU A 469 2.59 26.52 7.98
N ALA A 470 1.43 26.71 7.39
CA ALA A 470 0.56 27.86 7.61
C ALA A 470 -0.44 27.57 8.75
N VAL A 471 -0.33 28.28 9.85
CA VAL A 471 -1.25 28.18 11.01
C VAL A 471 -1.73 29.58 11.35
N ALA A 472 -3.04 29.81 11.27
CA ALA A 472 -3.66 31.11 11.45
C ALA A 472 -2.96 32.22 10.64
N ASP A 473 -2.47 31.87 9.45
CA ASP A 473 -1.72 32.76 8.57
C ASP A 473 -2.70 33.50 7.66
N GLU A 474 -2.80 34.81 7.83
CA GLU A 474 -3.71 35.65 7.05
C GLU A 474 -3.43 35.66 5.55
N ARG A 475 -2.23 35.26 5.12
CA ARG A 475 -1.87 35.12 3.70
C ARG A 475 -2.59 33.93 3.05
N PHE A 476 -2.96 32.92 3.85
CA PHE A 476 -3.58 31.68 3.39
C PHE A 476 -4.82 31.36 4.26
N PRO A 477 -5.92 32.14 4.11
CA PRO A 477 -7.04 32.11 5.05
C PRO A 477 -8.04 30.95 4.83
N PHE A 478 -7.94 30.21 3.71
CA PHE A 478 -8.91 29.20 3.31
C PHE A 478 -8.36 27.79 3.47
N ILE A 479 -9.24 26.82 3.70
CA ILE A 479 -8.88 25.41 3.76
C ILE A 479 -8.88 24.84 2.35
N GLY A 480 -7.73 24.36 1.88
CA GLY A 480 -7.60 23.53 0.69
C GLY A 480 -7.90 22.07 1.01
N THR A 481 -8.58 21.38 0.11
CA THR A 481 -8.77 19.91 0.17
C THR A 481 -8.61 19.29 -1.18
N THR A 482 -8.02 18.08 -1.23
CA THR A 482 -7.94 17.31 -2.48
C THR A 482 -9.02 16.25 -2.55
N TYR A 483 -9.52 15.99 -3.74
CA TYR A 483 -10.46 14.90 -4.01
C TYR A 483 -10.26 14.31 -5.40
N ARG A 484 -11.06 13.32 -5.76
CA ARG A 484 -11.01 12.65 -7.05
C ARG A 484 -12.20 12.99 -7.91
N VAL A 485 -11.96 13.01 -9.23
CA VAL A 485 -13.01 13.00 -10.25
C VAL A 485 -13.13 11.59 -10.82
N THR A 486 -14.25 11.27 -11.45
CA THR A 486 -14.52 9.93 -12.00
C THR A 486 -13.82 9.67 -13.32
N GLU A 487 -13.50 10.71 -14.06
CA GLU A 487 -12.88 10.71 -15.39
C GLU A 487 -11.40 10.35 -15.34
N HIS A 488 -10.73 10.69 -14.23
CA HIS A 488 -9.29 10.47 -14.10
C HIS A 488 -8.89 9.54 -12.95
N TRP A 489 -7.85 8.73 -13.22
CA TRP A 489 -7.32 7.74 -12.31
C TRP A 489 -5.95 8.16 -11.76
N GLN A 490 -5.81 8.18 -10.44
CA GLN A 490 -4.56 8.52 -9.74
C GLN A 490 -3.98 9.86 -10.24
N THR A 491 -2.71 9.92 -10.63
CA THR A 491 -2.10 11.12 -11.23
C THR A 491 -2.59 11.42 -12.67
N GLY A 492 -3.52 10.62 -13.19
CA GLY A 492 -4.03 10.76 -14.55
C GLY A 492 -3.09 10.25 -15.64
N LEU A 493 -1.98 9.58 -15.26
CA LEU A 493 -0.97 9.10 -16.22
C LEU A 493 -1.58 8.36 -17.42
N MET A 494 -2.51 7.45 -17.18
CA MET A 494 -3.21 6.70 -18.23
C MET A 494 -4.40 7.48 -18.80
N THR A 495 -5.25 8.00 -17.94
CA THR A 495 -6.55 8.57 -18.31
C THR A 495 -6.45 9.91 -19.01
N ARG A 496 -5.45 10.74 -18.68
CA ARG A 496 -5.14 11.97 -19.42
C ARG A 496 -4.64 11.74 -20.85
N ARG A 497 -4.47 10.48 -21.27
CA ARG A 497 -4.14 10.07 -22.64
C ARG A 497 -5.31 9.44 -23.38
N CYS A 498 -6.46 9.32 -22.74
CA CYS A 498 -7.70 8.88 -23.34
C CYS A 498 -8.50 10.12 -23.78
N SER A 499 -8.64 10.36 -25.07
CA SER A 499 -9.22 11.59 -25.62
C SER A 499 -10.62 11.89 -25.09
N TRP A 500 -11.48 10.87 -24.99
CA TRP A 500 -12.84 11.02 -24.45
C TRP A 500 -12.88 11.36 -22.95
N LEU A 501 -11.91 10.92 -22.15
CA LEU A 501 -11.83 11.29 -20.75
C LEU A 501 -11.27 12.71 -20.57
N VAL A 502 -10.34 13.10 -21.43
CA VAL A 502 -9.83 14.49 -21.50
C VAL A 502 -10.92 15.45 -21.99
N GLU A 503 -11.78 15.03 -22.92
CA GLU A 503 -12.93 15.84 -23.35
C GLU A 503 -13.92 16.05 -22.20
N ALA A 504 -14.16 15.02 -21.37
CA ALA A 504 -15.07 15.09 -20.24
C ALA A 504 -14.50 15.93 -19.08
N GLU A 505 -13.18 15.84 -18.80
CA GLU A 505 -12.50 16.59 -17.74
C GLU A 505 -11.11 17.05 -18.21
N PRO A 506 -11.04 18.19 -18.93
CA PRO A 506 -9.81 18.59 -19.65
C PRO A 506 -8.75 19.26 -18.79
N GLN A 507 -9.15 19.88 -17.67
CA GLN A 507 -8.31 20.84 -16.94
C GLN A 507 -8.49 20.73 -15.43
N VAL A 508 -7.42 21.05 -14.70
CA VAL A 508 -7.51 21.22 -13.25
C VAL A 508 -8.42 22.39 -12.92
N PHE A 509 -9.26 22.22 -11.93
CA PHE A 509 -10.16 23.26 -11.47
C PHE A 509 -10.05 23.49 -9.94
N ALA A 510 -10.48 24.67 -9.51
CA ALA A 510 -10.66 25.03 -8.12
C ALA A 510 -12.15 25.24 -7.86
N GLU A 511 -12.73 24.37 -7.04
CA GLU A 511 -14.14 24.45 -6.66
C GLU A 511 -14.29 25.27 -5.39
N LEU A 512 -15.17 26.26 -5.43
CA LEU A 512 -15.43 27.18 -4.33
C LEU A 512 -16.91 27.52 -4.20
N ASP A 513 -17.31 27.94 -3.00
CA ASP A 513 -18.69 28.35 -2.73
C ASP A 513 -19.03 29.74 -3.32
N PRO A 514 -20.32 30.04 -3.57
CA PRO A 514 -20.74 31.30 -4.19
C PRO A 514 -20.45 32.55 -3.34
N GLU A 515 -20.36 32.43 -2.01
CA GLU A 515 -20.08 33.56 -1.13
C GLU A 515 -18.62 33.99 -1.29
N LEU A 516 -17.69 33.05 -1.22
CA LEU A 516 -16.27 33.31 -1.48
C LEU A 516 -16.04 33.80 -2.92
N ALA A 517 -16.71 33.20 -3.91
CA ALA A 517 -16.60 33.61 -5.29
C ALA A 517 -16.99 35.07 -5.49
N LYS A 518 -18.12 35.49 -4.88
CA LYS A 518 -18.58 36.89 -4.87
C LYS A 518 -17.59 37.83 -4.15
N GLU A 519 -17.09 37.42 -2.99
CA GLU A 519 -16.10 38.20 -2.22
C GLU A 519 -14.86 38.49 -3.04
N ARG A 520 -14.36 37.50 -3.79
CA ARG A 520 -13.13 37.57 -4.58
C ARG A 520 -13.33 38.02 -6.02
N GLY A 521 -14.56 38.33 -6.44
CA GLY A 521 -14.89 38.72 -7.80
C GLY A 521 -14.60 37.62 -8.84
N ILE A 522 -14.75 36.36 -8.43
CA ILE A 522 -14.48 35.17 -9.26
C ILE A 522 -15.80 34.69 -9.88
N GLY A 523 -15.80 34.54 -11.21
CA GLY A 523 -16.91 33.91 -11.95
C GLY A 523 -16.59 32.46 -12.28
N ASN A 524 -17.64 31.70 -12.63
CA ASN A 524 -17.47 30.33 -13.11
C ASN A 524 -16.70 30.31 -14.44
N GLY A 525 -15.65 29.52 -14.52
CA GLY A 525 -14.76 29.44 -15.70
C GLY A 525 -13.57 30.42 -15.69
N ASP A 526 -13.51 31.37 -14.78
CA ASP A 526 -12.34 32.26 -14.63
C ASP A 526 -11.08 31.44 -14.35
N VAL A 527 -9.92 31.92 -14.82
CA VAL A 527 -8.63 31.43 -14.35
C VAL A 527 -8.32 32.04 -12.99
N VAL A 528 -8.01 31.17 -12.05
CA VAL A 528 -7.63 31.55 -10.69
C VAL A 528 -6.25 31.02 -10.34
N ARG A 529 -5.55 31.75 -9.51
CA ARG A 529 -4.34 31.28 -8.83
C ARG A 529 -4.71 30.83 -7.43
N VAL A 530 -4.46 29.55 -7.15
CA VAL A 530 -4.51 29.03 -5.78
C VAL A 530 -3.08 28.95 -5.27
N SER A 531 -2.80 29.54 -4.11
CA SER A 531 -1.47 29.60 -3.52
C SER A 531 -1.44 29.06 -2.10
N SER A 532 -0.32 28.46 -1.70
CA SER A 532 -0.02 28.03 -0.34
C SER A 532 1.38 28.49 0.07
N ALA A 533 1.82 28.19 1.27
CA ALA A 533 3.18 28.49 1.72
C ALA A 533 4.30 27.81 0.88
N ARG A 534 3.98 26.88 0.00
CA ARG A 534 4.90 26.03 -0.78
C ARG A 534 4.94 26.33 -2.28
N GLY A 535 3.88 26.93 -2.79
CA GLY A 535 3.79 27.20 -4.22
C GLY A 535 2.41 27.67 -4.63
N ASN A 536 2.17 27.68 -5.94
CA ASN A 536 0.90 28.07 -6.51
C ASN A 536 0.50 27.15 -7.68
N LEU A 537 -0.79 27.16 -7.98
CA LEU A 537 -1.40 26.39 -9.05
C LEU A 537 -2.40 27.30 -9.79
N LEU A 538 -2.35 27.34 -11.10
CA LEU A 538 -3.38 27.95 -11.95
C LEU A 538 -4.45 26.90 -12.24
N ALA A 539 -5.72 27.27 -12.09
CA ALA A 539 -6.86 26.39 -12.27
C ALA A 539 -8.07 27.17 -12.84
N LYS A 540 -9.05 26.44 -13.40
CA LYS A 540 -10.34 27.04 -13.75
C LYS A 540 -11.24 27.07 -12.51
N ALA A 541 -11.92 28.17 -12.26
CA ALA A 541 -12.87 28.27 -11.15
C ALA A 541 -14.17 27.55 -11.46
N ILE A 542 -14.64 26.73 -10.53
CA ILE A 542 -16.00 26.16 -10.54
C ILE A 542 -16.73 26.65 -9.29
N VAL A 543 -17.78 27.44 -9.52
CA VAL A 543 -18.59 27.99 -8.42
C VAL A 543 -19.81 27.10 -8.20
N THR A 544 -19.87 26.44 -7.05
CA THR A 544 -20.96 25.49 -6.72
C THR A 544 -21.40 25.60 -5.27
N ASN A 545 -22.61 25.09 -4.98
CA ASN A 545 -23.12 24.96 -3.62
C ASN A 545 -22.66 23.66 -2.92
N ARG A 546 -21.74 22.90 -3.49
CA ARG A 546 -21.26 21.64 -2.92
C ARG A 546 -20.35 21.87 -1.72
N PHE A 547 -19.55 22.91 -1.75
CA PHE A 547 -18.87 23.43 -0.58
C PHE A 547 -19.75 24.51 0.07
N GLN A 548 -19.79 24.50 1.40
CA GLN A 548 -20.49 25.49 2.21
C GLN A 548 -19.51 26.13 3.20
N PRO A 549 -19.59 27.44 3.42
CA PRO A 549 -18.79 28.06 4.46
C PRO A 549 -19.15 27.50 5.83
N MET A 550 -18.15 27.33 6.67
CA MET A 550 -18.30 26.81 8.03
C MET A 550 -18.14 27.94 9.05
N ASN A 551 -19.01 28.00 10.05
CA ASN A 551 -18.80 28.86 11.20
C ASN A 551 -18.09 28.09 12.32
N ALA A 552 -16.83 28.44 12.58
CA ALA A 552 -16.04 27.86 13.64
C ALA A 552 -15.36 28.93 14.47
N ASN A 553 -15.46 28.85 15.78
CA ASN A 553 -14.87 29.81 16.71
C ASN A 553 -15.20 31.29 16.39
N GLY A 554 -16.43 31.58 15.92
CA GLY A 554 -16.88 32.94 15.56
C GLY A 554 -16.30 33.47 14.23
N LYS A 555 -15.63 32.63 13.43
CA LYS A 555 -15.07 32.97 12.13
C LYS A 555 -15.75 32.16 11.05
N THR A 556 -16.09 32.79 9.91
CA THR A 556 -16.48 32.08 8.69
C THR A 556 -15.24 31.54 8.02
N VAL A 557 -15.21 30.23 7.72
CA VAL A 557 -14.12 29.54 7.07
C VAL A 557 -14.60 28.93 5.78
N HIS A 558 -14.00 29.31 4.65
CA HIS A 558 -14.27 28.78 3.33
C HIS A 558 -13.34 27.62 2.97
N MET A 559 -13.82 26.74 2.10
CA MET A 559 -13.04 25.62 1.56
C MET A 559 -12.87 25.73 0.06
N ILE A 560 -11.70 25.31 -0.43
CA ILE A 560 -11.38 25.22 -1.85
C ILE A 560 -11.04 23.77 -2.17
N GLY A 561 -11.81 23.18 -3.08
CA GLY A 561 -11.62 21.81 -3.54
C GLY A 561 -10.77 21.73 -4.80
N LEU A 562 -9.86 20.79 -4.86
CA LEU A 562 -8.92 20.60 -5.98
C LEU A 562 -8.85 19.12 -6.37
N PRO A 563 -9.13 18.74 -7.62
CA PRO A 563 -8.81 17.42 -8.12
C PRO A 563 -7.29 17.28 -8.23
N TRP A 564 -6.76 16.10 -7.88
CA TRP A 564 -5.30 15.92 -7.84
C TRP A 564 -4.72 15.15 -9.04
N HIS A 565 -5.53 14.87 -10.05
CA HIS A 565 -5.21 13.98 -11.17
C HIS A 565 -4.36 14.60 -12.28
N PHE A 566 -3.91 15.83 -12.11
CA PHE A 566 -3.29 16.60 -13.17
C PHE A 566 -1.76 16.70 -13.02
N GLY A 567 -1.10 17.07 -14.13
CA GLY A 567 0.31 17.31 -14.27
C GLY A 567 0.59 18.08 -15.57
N TRP A 568 1.73 18.71 -15.67
CA TRP A 568 2.05 19.67 -16.74
C TRP A 568 2.26 19.07 -18.14
N LEU A 569 2.51 17.75 -18.22
CA LEU A 569 2.98 17.15 -19.47
C LEU A 569 1.85 16.89 -20.46
N VAL A 570 0.71 16.41 -20.00
CA VAL A 570 -0.44 16.01 -20.81
C VAL A 570 -1.74 16.17 -20.00
N PRO A 571 -2.85 16.69 -20.59
CA PRO A 571 -2.90 17.41 -21.88
C PRO A 571 -2.26 18.78 -21.79
N LYS A 572 -1.90 19.35 -22.91
CA LYS A 572 -1.51 20.76 -22.95
C LYS A 572 -2.63 21.63 -22.40
N ARG A 573 -2.30 22.64 -21.61
CA ARG A 573 -3.26 23.50 -20.87
C ARG A 573 -4.13 22.76 -19.86
N GLY A 574 -3.76 21.52 -19.49
CA GLY A 574 -4.47 20.77 -18.46
C GLY A 574 -4.19 21.26 -17.03
N GLY A 575 -3.16 22.07 -16.85
CA GLY A 575 -2.69 22.55 -15.54
C GLY A 575 -1.65 21.63 -14.92
N ASP A 576 -1.47 21.72 -13.61
CA ASP A 576 -0.44 20.97 -12.88
C ASP A 576 -1.05 20.29 -11.64
N SER A 577 -0.23 19.60 -10.86
CA SER A 577 -0.64 18.83 -9.69
C SER A 577 -1.06 19.72 -8.52
N ALA A 578 -2.20 19.40 -7.90
CA ALA A 578 -2.62 20.02 -6.64
C ALA A 578 -1.59 19.80 -5.50
N ASN A 579 -0.68 18.84 -5.63
CA ASN A 579 0.40 18.61 -4.67
C ASN A 579 1.49 19.69 -4.66
N LEU A 580 1.46 20.64 -5.57
CA LEU A 580 2.23 21.90 -5.43
C LEU A 580 1.83 22.68 -4.16
N LEU A 581 0.62 22.46 -3.66
CA LEU A 581 0.01 23.18 -2.53
C LEU A 581 0.04 22.38 -1.22
N THR A 582 0.08 21.07 -1.26
CA THR A 582 -0.03 20.21 -0.07
C THR A 582 1.27 20.16 0.73
N ALA A 583 1.16 20.03 2.06
CA ALA A 583 2.32 19.93 2.96
C ALA A 583 2.89 18.51 3.01
N ALA A 584 4.20 18.39 3.08
CA ALA A 584 4.89 17.12 3.30
C ALA A 584 4.91 16.77 4.80
N VAL A 585 3.73 16.56 5.36
CA VAL A 585 3.48 16.11 6.73
C VAL A 585 2.54 14.92 6.71
N GLY A 586 2.52 14.11 7.76
CA GLY A 586 1.66 12.93 7.76
C GLY A 586 1.58 12.21 9.10
N ASP A 587 0.90 11.09 9.06
CA ASP A 587 0.69 10.21 10.20
C ASP A 587 2.02 9.68 10.76
N PRO A 588 2.24 9.70 12.09
CA PRO A 588 3.53 9.32 12.68
C PRO A 588 3.83 7.83 12.61
N ASN A 589 2.81 6.99 12.45
CA ASN A 589 2.97 5.54 12.38
C ASN A 589 3.18 5.02 10.96
N SER A 590 2.63 5.71 9.96
CA SER A 590 2.59 5.25 8.57
C SER A 590 3.26 6.20 7.57
N ALA A 591 3.53 7.44 7.97
CA ALA A 591 3.96 8.55 7.11
C ALA A 591 3.03 8.77 5.90
N ILE A 592 1.75 8.40 5.99
CA ILE A 592 0.75 8.74 4.98
C ILE A 592 0.54 10.26 4.99
N PRO A 593 0.68 10.96 3.84
CA PRO A 593 0.58 12.42 3.78
C PRO A 593 -0.79 12.97 4.18
N GLU A 594 -0.81 14.11 4.84
CA GLU A 594 -2.02 14.88 5.10
C GLU A 594 -2.37 15.73 3.88
N SER A 595 -3.31 15.25 3.06
CA SER A 595 -3.68 15.90 1.80
C SER A 595 -5.12 16.41 1.78
N LYS A 596 -5.83 16.33 2.94
CA LYS A 596 -7.25 16.68 3.04
C LYS A 596 -7.52 17.98 3.77
N ALA A 597 -6.49 18.59 4.37
CA ALA A 597 -6.56 19.89 4.97
C ALA A 597 -5.18 20.55 4.88
N PHE A 598 -5.12 21.66 4.18
CA PHE A 598 -3.95 22.54 4.06
C PHE A 598 -4.43 23.96 3.81
N MET A 599 -3.60 24.97 4.10
CA MET A 599 -4.03 26.36 4.02
C MET A 599 -3.66 26.98 2.68
N VAL A 600 -4.62 27.67 2.07
CA VAL A 600 -4.49 28.31 0.75
C VAL A 600 -5.11 29.68 0.70
N ASN A 601 -4.74 30.43 -0.34
CA ASN A 601 -5.44 31.62 -0.81
C ASN A 601 -5.87 31.42 -2.27
N ILE A 602 -6.85 32.20 -2.73
CA ILE A 602 -7.33 32.19 -4.11
C ILE A 602 -7.50 33.62 -4.61
N GLU A 603 -7.04 33.87 -5.83
CA GLU A 603 -7.20 35.17 -6.49
C GLU A 603 -7.55 34.97 -7.96
N LYS A 604 -8.39 35.86 -8.50
CA LYS A 604 -8.71 35.91 -9.92
C LYS A 604 -7.49 36.37 -10.71
N MET A 605 -7.18 35.67 -11.78
CA MET A 605 -6.15 36.08 -12.73
C MET A 605 -6.76 36.96 -13.84
N PRO A 606 -5.94 37.79 -14.52
CA PRO A 606 -6.34 38.43 -15.76
C PRO A 606 -6.90 37.41 -16.76
N ASP A 607 -7.75 37.86 -17.68
CA ASP A 607 -8.32 36.99 -18.71
C ASP A 607 -7.24 36.33 -19.55
N GLN A 608 -7.03 35.04 -19.31
CA GLN A 608 -5.99 34.21 -19.95
C GLN A 608 -6.38 32.74 -19.86
N ASP A 609 -5.80 31.91 -20.70
CA ASP A 609 -5.89 30.45 -20.58
C ASP A 609 -4.83 29.90 -19.58
N LEU A 610 -4.99 28.62 -19.23
CA LEU A 610 -3.96 27.91 -18.50
C LEU A 610 -2.69 27.80 -19.37
N PRO A 611 -1.49 27.79 -18.76
CA PRO A 611 -0.21 27.65 -19.50
C PRO A 611 -0.16 26.34 -20.31
N GLU A 612 0.56 26.39 -21.44
CA GLU A 612 0.82 25.21 -22.28
C GLU A 612 1.75 24.20 -21.61
#